data_54ff63cba062427bcec3e5eef2f79617
#
_entry.id   54ff63cba062427bcec3e5eef2f79617
#
_cell.length_a   1.000
_cell.length_b   1.000
_cell.length_c   1.000
_cell.angle_alpha   90.00
_cell.angle_beta   90.00
_cell.angle_gamma   90.00
#
_symmetry.space_group_name_H-M   'P 1'
#
loop_
_entity.id
_entity.type
_entity.pdbx_description
1 polymer ?
#
loop_
_entity_poly.entity_id
_entity_poly.type
_entity_poly.pdbx_seq_one_letter_code
_entity_poly.pdbx_strand_id
1 'polypeptide(L)'
;ETLANYVNAYDQKMFMKRENIADRGIWTAKKRYILNVWDSEGVRYEKPNLKMMGIEAVKSSTPAPCRKMLKDAFQILMTGTEDDMISFIDKSRAEFKTLPPEQISFPRSVSDVVKYKSPSDIYTKGTPIHCRGALLFNHYIKEKKLTNKYSLIKNGEKIKFCYLKKPNIIHENIISFIQDFPRELNLDKYIDYDLQFEKSFVEPLKAILDAI
;
A
#
# COMPACT_ATOMS: atom_id res chain seq x y z
N GLU A 1 -33.62 -9.35 -9.22
CA GLU A 1 -34.55 -8.72 -10.20
C GLU A 1 -35.88 -8.30 -9.52
N THR A 2 -36.50 -9.15 -8.72
CA THR A 2 -37.79 -8.87 -8.06
C THR A 2 -37.76 -7.62 -7.19
N LEU A 3 -36.71 -7.42 -6.38
CA LEU A 3 -36.57 -6.24 -5.52
C LEU A 3 -36.36 -4.95 -6.35
N ALA A 4 -35.54 -5.02 -7.41
CA ALA A 4 -35.32 -3.89 -8.29
C ALA A 4 -36.61 -3.49 -9.03
N ASN A 5 -37.38 -4.47 -9.51
CA ASN A 5 -38.68 -4.23 -10.14
C ASN A 5 -39.69 -3.58 -9.17
N TYR A 6 -39.73 -4.05 -7.91
CA TYR A 6 -40.56 -3.48 -6.88
C TYR A 6 -40.23 -2.02 -6.58
N VAL A 7 -38.92 -1.71 -6.37
CA VAL A 7 -38.47 -0.34 -6.07
C VAL A 7 -38.70 0.59 -7.25
N ASN A 8 -38.44 0.11 -8.49
CA ASN A 8 -38.62 0.92 -9.69
C ASN A 8 -40.11 1.21 -9.98
N ALA A 9 -40.99 0.29 -9.60
CA ALA A 9 -42.44 0.49 -9.70
C ALA A 9 -42.97 1.45 -8.62
N TYR A 10 -42.36 1.48 -7.42
CA TYR A 10 -42.81 2.31 -6.29
C TYR A 10 -42.48 3.79 -6.48
N ASP A 11 -41.27 4.12 -6.98
CA ASP A 11 -40.85 5.51 -7.19
C ASP A 11 -40.17 5.69 -8.57
N GLN A 12 -40.82 6.43 -9.46
CA GLN A 12 -40.32 6.73 -10.79
C GLN A 12 -39.03 7.56 -10.83
N LYS A 13 -38.62 8.15 -9.67
CA LYS A 13 -37.38 8.92 -9.54
C LYS A 13 -36.19 8.08 -9.08
N MET A 14 -36.44 6.85 -8.62
CA MET A 14 -35.41 5.94 -8.12
C MET A 14 -35.36 4.71 -9.01
N PHE A 15 -34.20 4.50 -9.64
CA PHE A 15 -33.92 3.33 -10.46
C PHE A 15 -32.87 2.45 -9.77
N MET A 16 -33.28 1.24 -9.36
CA MET A 16 -32.34 0.19 -8.96
C MET A 16 -31.98 -0.64 -10.17
N LYS A 17 -30.70 -0.80 -10.40
CA LYS A 17 -30.15 -1.68 -11.41
C LYS A 17 -29.21 -2.69 -10.75
N ARG A 18 -29.29 -3.95 -11.18
CA ARG A 18 -28.31 -4.97 -10.78
C ARG A 18 -26.93 -4.57 -11.30
N GLU A 19 -25.97 -4.42 -10.42
CA GLU A 19 -24.61 -4.03 -10.78
C GLU A 19 -23.71 -5.24 -10.95
N ASN A 20 -23.71 -6.18 -9.97
CA ASN A 20 -22.84 -7.35 -10.04
C ASN A 20 -23.57 -8.62 -9.56
N ILE A 21 -23.16 -9.77 -10.10
CA ILE A 21 -23.41 -11.11 -9.55
C ILE A 21 -22.05 -11.70 -9.17
N ALA A 22 -21.90 -12.08 -7.92
CA ALA A 22 -20.72 -12.75 -7.39
C ALA A 22 -21.14 -14.04 -6.67
N ASP A 23 -20.31 -15.06 -6.73
CA ASP A 23 -20.51 -16.33 -6.00
C ASP A 23 -19.92 -16.26 -4.58
N ARG A 24 -18.90 -15.44 -4.39
CA ARG A 24 -18.24 -15.21 -3.10
C ARG A 24 -17.98 -13.73 -2.88
N GLY A 25 -18.04 -13.32 -1.62
CA GLY A 25 -17.72 -11.95 -1.22
C GLY A 25 -17.27 -11.87 0.23
N ILE A 26 -16.29 -10.99 0.48
CA ILE A 26 -15.74 -10.70 1.80
C ILE A 26 -15.93 -9.22 2.06
N TRP A 27 -16.60 -8.86 3.15
CA TRP A 27 -16.84 -7.48 3.58
C TRP A 27 -16.13 -7.25 4.92
N THR A 28 -15.09 -6.42 4.93
CA THR A 28 -14.33 -6.12 6.15
C THR A 28 -14.82 -4.87 6.88
N ALA A 29 -15.45 -3.95 6.15
CA ALA A 29 -16.07 -2.73 6.67
C ALA A 29 -16.93 -2.06 5.60
N LYS A 30 -17.63 -0.98 5.95
CA LYS A 30 -18.36 -0.11 5.01
C LYS A 30 -17.40 0.36 3.90
N LYS A 31 -17.75 0.14 2.63
CA LYS A 31 -16.93 0.46 1.44
C LYS A 31 -15.60 -0.30 1.35
N ARG A 32 -15.45 -1.41 2.08
CA ARG A 32 -14.26 -2.28 2.01
C ARG A 32 -14.70 -3.70 1.75
N TYR A 33 -14.52 -4.18 0.52
CA TYR A 33 -14.95 -5.51 0.12
C TYR A 33 -14.11 -6.08 -1.03
N ILE A 34 -14.20 -7.40 -1.15
CA ILE A 34 -13.70 -8.21 -2.28
C ILE A 34 -14.84 -9.06 -2.77
N LEU A 35 -15.12 -9.05 -4.07
CA LEU A 35 -16.15 -9.88 -4.71
C LEU A 35 -15.52 -10.70 -5.84
N ASN A 36 -15.92 -11.97 -5.93
CA ASN A 36 -15.62 -12.83 -7.05
C ASN A 36 -16.77 -12.74 -8.07
N VAL A 37 -16.64 -11.83 -9.04
CA VAL A 37 -17.73 -11.37 -9.89
C VAL A 37 -17.81 -12.20 -11.16
N TRP A 38 -18.98 -12.77 -11.42
CA TRP A 38 -19.31 -13.51 -12.65
C TRP A 38 -20.09 -12.68 -13.67
N ASP A 39 -20.78 -11.63 -13.25
CA ASP A 39 -21.56 -10.73 -14.11
C ASP A 39 -21.44 -9.31 -13.58
N SER A 40 -21.13 -8.38 -14.46
CA SER A 40 -21.13 -6.94 -14.14
C SER A 40 -22.00 -6.21 -15.16
N GLU A 41 -23.04 -5.53 -14.67
CA GLU A 41 -23.99 -4.75 -15.45
C GLU A 41 -24.67 -5.53 -16.61
N GLY A 42 -24.80 -6.88 -16.46
CA GLY A 42 -25.37 -7.76 -17.46
C GLY A 42 -24.34 -8.36 -18.42
N VAL A 43 -23.06 -8.02 -18.29
CA VAL A 43 -21.97 -8.67 -19.02
C VAL A 43 -21.45 -9.85 -18.20
N ARG A 44 -21.66 -11.06 -18.72
CA ARG A 44 -21.22 -12.29 -18.08
C ARG A 44 -19.79 -12.62 -18.46
N TYR A 45 -18.96 -12.95 -17.47
CA TYR A 45 -17.57 -13.36 -17.66
C TYR A 45 -17.46 -14.88 -17.82
N GLU A 46 -16.53 -15.34 -18.65
CA GLU A 46 -16.17 -16.77 -18.77
C GLU A 46 -15.45 -17.29 -17.51
N LYS A 47 -14.67 -16.40 -16.86
CA LYS A 47 -14.00 -16.64 -15.58
C LYS A 47 -14.31 -15.49 -14.64
N PRO A 48 -14.45 -15.75 -13.35
CA PRO A 48 -14.76 -14.68 -12.39
C PRO A 48 -13.63 -13.66 -12.32
N ASN A 49 -14.01 -12.40 -12.12
CA ASN A 49 -13.09 -11.28 -11.97
C ASN A 49 -13.18 -10.73 -10.56
N LEU A 50 -12.03 -10.42 -9.93
CA LEU A 50 -12.01 -9.82 -8.60
C LEU A 50 -12.36 -8.33 -8.67
N LYS A 51 -13.50 -7.96 -8.06
CA LYS A 51 -13.87 -6.57 -7.79
C LYS A 51 -13.49 -6.24 -6.35
N MET A 52 -12.64 -5.22 -6.19
CA MET A 52 -12.11 -4.81 -4.89
C MET A 52 -12.38 -3.34 -4.64
N MET A 53 -12.78 -2.97 -3.44
CA MET A 53 -13.00 -1.59 -3.04
C MET A 53 -12.43 -1.31 -1.65
N GLY A 54 -11.75 -0.17 -1.51
CA GLY A 54 -11.30 0.36 -0.23
C GLY A 54 -10.18 -0.41 0.47
N ILE A 55 -9.65 -1.46 -0.13
CA ILE A 55 -8.56 -2.29 0.42
C ILE A 55 -7.20 -1.91 -0.15
N GLU A 56 -6.14 -2.34 0.51
CA GLU A 56 -4.76 -1.95 0.21
C GLU A 56 -4.30 -2.36 -1.19
N ALA A 57 -4.85 -3.45 -1.74
CA ALA A 57 -4.56 -3.93 -3.11
C ALA A 57 -4.94 -2.94 -4.22
N VAL A 58 -5.79 -1.95 -3.94
CA VAL A 58 -6.21 -0.92 -4.92
C VAL A 58 -5.78 0.50 -4.53
N LYS A 59 -5.17 0.69 -3.36
CA LYS A 59 -4.72 2.02 -2.90
C LYS A 59 -3.39 2.40 -3.53
N SER A 60 -3.29 3.62 -4.04
CA SER A 60 -2.03 4.17 -4.58
C SER A 60 -0.93 4.34 -3.51
N SER A 61 -1.30 4.36 -2.24
CA SER A 61 -0.38 4.44 -1.10
C SER A 61 0.32 3.12 -0.77
N THR A 62 -0.08 2.00 -1.40
CA THR A 62 0.59 0.70 -1.31
C THR A 62 1.56 0.54 -2.47
N PRO A 63 2.78 0.03 -2.25
CA PRO A 63 3.74 -0.21 -3.32
C PRO A 63 3.17 -1.10 -4.43
N ALA A 64 3.52 -0.82 -5.69
CA ALA A 64 2.94 -1.51 -6.84
C ALA A 64 3.15 -3.05 -6.82
N PRO A 65 4.34 -3.58 -6.49
CA PRO A 65 4.53 -5.04 -6.34
C PRO A 65 3.63 -5.62 -5.26
N CYS A 66 3.48 -4.94 -4.11
CA CYS A 66 2.61 -5.42 -3.02
C CYS A 66 1.14 -5.42 -3.41
N ARG A 67 0.68 -4.44 -4.20
CA ARG A 67 -0.68 -4.43 -4.74
C ARG A 67 -0.95 -5.64 -5.63
N LYS A 68 0.04 -6.02 -6.46
CA LYS A 68 -0.05 -7.24 -7.28
C LYS A 68 -0.09 -8.49 -6.40
N MET A 69 0.86 -8.63 -5.46
CA MET A 69 0.90 -9.75 -4.53
C MET A 69 -0.40 -9.90 -3.73
N LEU A 70 -0.99 -8.79 -3.25
CA LEU A 70 -2.29 -8.82 -2.55
C LEU A 70 -3.42 -9.29 -3.45
N LYS A 71 -3.47 -8.86 -4.72
CA LYS A 71 -4.48 -9.34 -5.69
C LYS A 71 -4.35 -10.83 -5.94
N ASP A 72 -3.12 -11.31 -6.13
CA ASP A 72 -2.84 -12.73 -6.36
C ASP A 72 -3.20 -13.57 -5.10
N ALA A 73 -2.89 -13.07 -3.89
CA ALA A 73 -3.30 -13.69 -2.63
C ALA A 73 -4.82 -13.76 -2.50
N PHE A 74 -5.54 -12.70 -2.85
CA PHE A 74 -7.01 -12.71 -2.81
C PHE A 74 -7.64 -13.64 -3.87
N GLN A 75 -6.97 -13.84 -5.01
CA GLN A 75 -7.40 -14.87 -5.95
C GLN A 75 -7.26 -16.27 -5.35
N ILE A 76 -6.13 -16.55 -4.68
CA ILE A 76 -5.93 -17.83 -3.96
C ILE A 76 -6.98 -17.98 -2.84
N LEU A 77 -7.28 -16.92 -2.10
CA LEU A 77 -8.30 -16.95 -1.05
C LEU A 77 -9.69 -17.33 -1.57
N MET A 78 -10.01 -16.92 -2.82
CA MET A 78 -11.30 -17.25 -3.43
C MET A 78 -11.37 -18.66 -4.00
N THR A 79 -10.26 -19.25 -4.47
CA THR A 79 -10.28 -20.46 -5.28
C THR A 79 -9.28 -21.54 -4.84
N GLY A 80 -8.28 -21.19 -4.02
CA GLY A 80 -7.21 -22.08 -3.59
C GLY A 80 -7.42 -22.69 -2.20
N THR A 81 -6.38 -23.34 -1.71
CA THR A 81 -6.29 -23.97 -0.40
C THR A 81 -5.43 -23.16 0.57
N GLU A 82 -5.42 -23.54 1.84
CA GLU A 82 -4.53 -22.95 2.85
C GLU A 82 -3.06 -23.19 2.51
N ASP A 83 -2.71 -24.39 2.05
CA ASP A 83 -1.33 -24.73 1.64
C ASP A 83 -0.87 -23.89 0.44
N ASP A 84 -1.76 -23.60 -0.51
CA ASP A 84 -1.47 -22.69 -1.63
C ASP A 84 -1.16 -21.27 -1.12
N MET A 85 -1.91 -20.81 -0.12
CA MET A 85 -1.71 -19.49 0.48
C MET A 85 -0.37 -19.41 1.23
N ILE A 86 -0.03 -20.42 2.04
CA ILE A 86 1.24 -20.47 2.78
C ILE A 86 2.41 -20.47 1.78
N SER A 87 2.36 -21.35 0.78
CA SER A 87 3.39 -21.44 -0.27
C SER A 87 3.54 -20.11 -1.03
N PHE A 88 2.43 -19.44 -1.30
CA PHE A 88 2.44 -18.14 -1.98
C PHE A 88 3.07 -17.03 -1.12
N ILE A 89 2.78 -16.99 0.18
CA ILE A 89 3.36 -16.02 1.12
C ILE A 89 4.89 -16.18 1.18
N ASP A 90 5.38 -17.42 1.31
CA ASP A 90 6.81 -17.69 1.37
C ASP A 90 7.54 -17.32 0.09
N LYS A 91 6.97 -17.66 -1.06
CA LYS A 91 7.48 -17.26 -2.37
C LYS A 91 7.50 -15.74 -2.53
N SER A 92 6.40 -15.07 -2.15
CA SER A 92 6.28 -13.62 -2.22
C SER A 92 7.30 -12.91 -1.32
N ARG A 93 7.57 -13.46 -0.13
CA ARG A 93 8.61 -12.94 0.79
C ARG A 93 10.00 -13.04 0.18
N ALA A 94 10.32 -14.17 -0.45
CA ALA A 94 11.60 -14.36 -1.12
C ALA A 94 11.77 -13.39 -2.30
N GLU A 95 10.76 -13.26 -3.16
CA GLU A 95 10.75 -12.35 -4.28
C GLU A 95 10.86 -10.87 -3.83
N PHE A 96 10.11 -10.48 -2.80
CA PHE A 96 10.14 -9.13 -2.25
C PHE A 96 11.54 -8.68 -1.81
N LYS A 97 12.34 -9.58 -1.24
CA LYS A 97 13.72 -9.30 -0.80
C LYS A 97 14.68 -9.01 -1.96
N THR A 98 14.32 -9.36 -3.17
CA THR A 98 15.14 -9.08 -4.38
C THR A 98 14.81 -7.74 -5.02
N LEU A 99 13.70 -7.11 -4.63
CA LEU A 99 13.24 -5.87 -5.22
C LEU A 99 14.06 -4.66 -4.73
N PRO A 100 14.31 -3.67 -5.60
CA PRO A 100 15.01 -2.46 -5.19
C PRO A 100 14.14 -1.59 -4.26
N PRO A 101 14.76 -0.76 -3.41
CA PRO A 101 14.06 0.10 -2.45
C PRO A 101 12.99 0.99 -3.09
N GLU A 102 13.21 1.44 -4.31
CA GLU A 102 12.28 2.29 -5.07
C GLU A 102 10.93 1.59 -5.35
N GLN A 103 10.93 0.26 -5.44
CA GLN A 103 9.73 -0.52 -5.73
C GLN A 103 8.96 -0.94 -4.46
N ILE A 104 9.67 -1.14 -3.35
CA ILE A 104 9.08 -1.61 -2.10
C ILE A 104 8.64 -0.48 -1.16
N SER A 105 9.13 0.75 -1.39
CA SER A 105 8.86 1.91 -0.53
C SER A 105 7.43 2.42 -0.68
N PHE A 106 6.85 2.89 0.43
CA PHE A 106 5.49 3.41 0.48
C PHE A 106 5.38 4.78 -0.17
N PRO A 107 4.54 4.96 -1.20
CA PRO A 107 4.22 6.29 -1.73
C PRO A 107 3.39 7.10 -0.74
N ARG A 108 3.75 8.36 -0.54
CA ARG A 108 2.99 9.33 0.27
C ARG A 108 3.17 10.73 -0.30
N SER A 109 2.24 11.62 0.03
CA SER A 109 2.44 13.06 -0.15
C SER A 109 2.87 13.65 1.18
N VAL A 110 3.85 14.54 1.15
CA VAL A 110 4.32 15.25 2.34
C VAL A 110 3.55 16.56 2.45
N SER A 111 2.76 16.69 3.50
CA SER A 111 2.15 17.95 3.90
C SER A 111 2.86 18.49 5.15
N ASP A 112 2.93 19.82 5.25
CA ASP A 112 3.42 20.52 6.44
C ASP A 112 4.90 20.25 6.84
N VAL A 113 5.79 19.93 5.89
CA VAL A 113 7.24 19.82 6.16
C VAL A 113 7.76 21.08 6.87
N VAL A 114 7.19 22.23 6.52
CA VAL A 114 7.53 23.52 7.12
C VAL A 114 7.16 23.61 8.62
N LYS A 115 6.14 22.87 9.06
CA LYS A 115 5.70 22.80 10.45
C LYS A 115 6.73 22.10 11.35
N TYR A 116 7.50 21.17 10.79
CA TYR A 116 8.48 20.35 11.51
C TYR A 116 9.91 20.78 11.17
N LYS A 117 10.21 22.07 11.28
CA LYS A 117 11.53 22.65 10.89
C LYS A 117 12.65 22.42 11.87
N SER A 118 12.34 22.27 13.15
CA SER A 118 13.35 22.11 14.19
C SER A 118 13.94 20.70 14.14
N PRO A 119 15.26 20.52 14.36
CA PRO A 119 15.86 19.21 14.54
C PRO A 119 15.18 18.37 15.64
N SER A 120 14.62 19.03 16.66
CA SER A 120 13.84 18.38 17.72
C SER A 120 12.52 17.78 17.22
N ASP A 121 11.95 18.28 16.13
CA ASP A 121 10.66 17.83 15.59
C ASP A 121 10.74 16.40 15.03
N ILE A 122 11.92 15.94 14.63
CA ILE A 122 12.16 14.55 14.20
C ILE A 122 11.74 13.56 15.30
N TYR A 123 11.96 13.93 16.54
CA TYR A 123 11.68 13.10 17.72
C TYR A 123 10.37 13.45 18.42
N THR A 124 9.67 14.49 17.97
CA THR A 124 8.43 14.95 18.59
C THR A 124 7.32 13.91 18.35
N LYS A 125 6.61 13.55 19.42
CA LYS A 125 5.43 12.68 19.34
C LYS A 125 4.38 13.32 18.44
N GLY A 126 3.94 12.58 17.43
CA GLY A 126 2.92 13.04 16.46
C GLY A 126 3.49 13.49 15.11
N THR A 127 4.82 13.61 14.94
CA THR A 127 5.40 13.81 13.61
C THR A 127 5.18 12.58 12.76
N PRO A 128 4.47 12.69 11.60
CA PRO A 128 4.24 11.56 10.72
C PRO A 128 5.54 10.93 10.26
N ILE A 129 5.59 9.60 10.20
CA ILE A 129 6.82 8.85 9.90
C ILE A 129 7.46 9.24 8.55
N HIS A 130 6.65 9.48 7.51
CA HIS A 130 7.14 9.91 6.21
C HIS A 130 7.68 11.35 6.22
N CYS A 131 7.14 12.24 7.06
CA CYS A 131 7.68 13.59 7.29
C CYS A 131 9.02 13.51 8.01
N ARG A 132 9.16 12.64 9.01
CA ARG A 132 10.44 12.37 9.68
C ARG A 132 11.49 11.93 8.67
N GLY A 133 11.16 10.95 7.82
CA GLY A 133 12.05 10.49 6.76
C GLY A 133 12.44 11.60 5.78
N ALA A 134 11.53 12.52 5.46
CA ALA A 134 11.79 13.67 4.58
C ALA A 134 12.74 14.69 5.21
N LEU A 135 12.58 14.98 6.50
CA LEU A 135 13.50 15.86 7.26
C LEU A 135 14.90 15.27 7.32
N LEU A 136 15.02 13.97 7.60
CA LEU A 136 16.30 13.24 7.61
C LEU A 136 16.96 13.27 6.23
N PHE A 137 16.22 12.98 5.18
CA PHE A 137 16.72 13.08 3.80
C PHE A 137 17.28 14.47 3.52
N ASN A 138 16.50 15.52 3.76
CA ASN A 138 16.92 16.90 3.53
C ASN A 138 18.16 17.30 4.33
N HIS A 139 18.27 16.82 5.57
CA HIS A 139 19.43 17.06 6.43
C HIS A 139 20.70 16.43 5.83
N TYR A 140 20.67 15.11 5.58
CA TYR A 140 21.86 14.38 5.09
C TYR A 140 22.24 14.74 3.64
N ILE A 141 21.29 15.07 2.77
CA ILE A 141 21.59 15.56 1.42
C ILE A 141 22.36 16.90 1.47
N LYS A 142 22.00 17.80 2.40
CA LYS A 142 22.74 19.05 2.61
C LYS A 142 24.11 18.82 3.24
N GLU A 143 24.18 18.02 4.29
CA GLU A 143 25.43 17.69 4.99
C GLU A 143 26.47 17.07 4.07
N LYS A 144 26.03 16.12 3.22
CA LYS A 144 26.89 15.44 2.25
C LYS A 144 27.11 16.23 0.95
N LYS A 145 26.56 17.46 0.85
CA LYS A 145 26.65 18.34 -0.34
C LYS A 145 26.14 17.67 -1.64
N LEU A 146 25.06 16.89 -1.53
CA LEU A 146 24.46 16.14 -2.65
C LEU A 146 23.30 16.87 -3.31
N THR A 147 23.12 18.17 -3.06
CA THR A 147 22.02 18.99 -3.59
C THR A 147 22.06 19.19 -5.11
N ASN A 148 23.20 18.93 -5.74
CA ASN A 148 23.34 18.89 -7.19
C ASN A 148 22.74 17.63 -7.82
N LYS A 149 22.64 16.53 -7.08
CA LYS A 149 22.11 15.24 -7.52
C LYS A 149 20.68 15.01 -7.05
N TYR A 150 20.36 15.40 -5.83
CA TYR A 150 19.05 15.17 -5.20
C TYR A 150 18.36 16.49 -4.85
N SER A 151 17.14 16.68 -5.37
CA SER A 151 16.31 17.80 -4.96
C SER A 151 15.84 17.61 -3.52
N LEU A 152 15.83 18.70 -2.74
CA LEU A 152 15.28 18.67 -1.38
C LEU A 152 13.77 18.51 -1.43
N ILE A 153 13.26 17.67 -0.55
CA ILE A 153 11.81 17.43 -0.40
C ILE A 153 11.14 18.69 0.13
N LYS A 154 10.13 19.16 -0.59
CA LYS A 154 9.31 20.34 -0.26
C LYS A 154 7.90 19.93 0.13
N ASN A 155 7.16 20.90 0.67
CA ASN A 155 5.73 20.71 0.99
C ASN A 155 4.91 20.40 -0.26
N GLY A 156 3.98 19.45 -0.15
CA GLY A 156 3.12 19.00 -1.24
C GLY A 156 3.73 17.96 -2.18
N GLU A 157 5.01 17.65 -2.06
CA GLU A 157 5.67 16.70 -2.95
C GLU A 157 5.25 15.24 -2.67
N LYS A 158 5.22 14.45 -3.75
CA LYS A 158 5.06 13.00 -3.67
C LYS A 158 6.42 12.38 -3.40
N ILE A 159 6.49 11.60 -2.35
CA ILE A 159 7.69 10.90 -1.92
C ILE A 159 7.43 9.40 -1.77
N LYS A 160 8.50 8.66 -1.59
CA LYS A 160 8.50 7.28 -1.12
C LYS A 160 9.25 7.21 0.21
N PHE A 161 8.86 6.29 1.09
CA PHE A 161 9.63 6.04 2.31
C PHE A 161 9.77 4.54 2.58
N CYS A 162 10.89 4.15 3.18
CA CYS A 162 11.12 2.79 3.62
C CYS A 162 11.70 2.74 5.03
N TYR A 163 11.46 1.59 5.67
CA TYR A 163 11.99 1.30 7.00
C TYR A 163 13.45 0.86 6.92
N LEU A 164 14.19 1.22 7.95
CA LEU A 164 15.60 0.87 8.11
C LEU A 164 15.82 0.14 9.43
N LYS A 165 16.71 -0.84 9.42
CA LYS A 165 17.21 -1.51 10.63
C LYS A 165 18.10 -0.57 11.43
N LYS A 166 18.06 -0.68 12.76
CA LYS A 166 18.99 -0.03 13.66
C LYS A 166 19.95 -1.08 14.27
N PRO A 167 21.19 -0.69 14.62
CA PRO A 167 21.82 0.63 14.41
C PRO A 167 22.21 0.87 12.95
N ASN A 168 22.14 2.12 12.50
CA ASN A 168 22.59 2.55 11.18
C ASN A 168 23.23 3.95 11.26
N ILE A 169 23.79 4.44 10.15
CA ILE A 169 24.57 5.68 10.10
C ILE A 169 23.75 6.97 10.31
N ILE A 170 22.42 6.91 10.13
CA ILE A 170 21.53 8.06 10.40
C ILE A 170 20.81 7.94 11.74
N HIS A 171 21.09 6.90 12.53
CA HIS A 171 20.53 6.61 13.84
C HIS A 171 18.99 6.56 13.89
N GLU A 172 18.32 6.47 12.73
CA GLU A 172 16.88 6.44 12.60
C GLU A 172 16.38 5.26 11.77
N ASN A 173 15.11 4.87 11.99
CA ASN A 173 14.50 3.70 11.38
C ASN A 173 13.72 3.99 10.10
N ILE A 174 13.93 5.16 9.49
CA ILE A 174 13.18 5.61 8.33
C ILE A 174 14.02 6.51 7.44
N ILE A 175 13.82 6.43 6.13
CA ILE A 175 14.29 7.41 5.16
C ILE A 175 13.21 7.64 4.10
N SER A 176 13.04 8.88 3.66
CA SER A 176 12.19 9.22 2.51
C SER A 176 13.04 9.73 1.36
N PHE A 177 12.52 9.64 0.15
CA PHE A 177 13.16 10.13 -1.08
C PHE A 177 12.09 10.42 -2.15
N ILE A 178 12.45 11.18 -3.19
CA ILE A 178 11.49 11.56 -4.25
C ILE A 178 11.37 10.44 -5.28
N GLN A 179 12.41 10.18 -6.05
CA GLN A 179 12.44 9.18 -7.12
C GLN A 179 13.44 8.06 -6.80
N ASP A 180 14.70 8.43 -6.64
CA ASP A 180 15.79 7.50 -6.47
C ASP A 180 16.21 7.41 -5.00
N PHE A 181 16.47 6.20 -4.55
CA PHE A 181 17.00 5.94 -3.21
C PHE A 181 18.41 6.55 -3.08
N PRO A 182 18.70 7.29 -2.00
CA PRO A 182 19.98 8.00 -1.84
C PRO A 182 21.12 7.04 -1.50
N ARG A 183 21.66 6.36 -2.51
CA ARG A 183 22.70 5.32 -2.38
C ARG A 183 24.01 5.87 -1.79
N GLU A 184 24.31 7.16 -2.01
CA GLU A 184 25.48 7.83 -1.43
C GLU A 184 25.42 7.94 0.09
N LEU A 185 24.24 7.74 0.68
CA LEU A 185 24.09 7.63 2.13
C LEU A 185 24.44 6.22 2.65
N ASN A 186 24.78 5.27 1.77
CA ASN A 186 25.11 3.87 2.13
C ASN A 186 24.09 3.21 3.05
N LEU A 187 22.79 3.46 2.80
CA LEU A 187 21.68 2.93 3.59
C LEU A 187 21.12 1.61 3.04
N ASP A 188 21.52 1.17 1.85
CA ASP A 188 20.98 -0.03 1.18
C ASP A 188 21.04 -1.26 2.07
N LYS A 189 22.15 -1.49 2.76
CA LYS A 189 22.35 -2.64 3.66
C LYS A 189 21.51 -2.61 4.95
N TYR A 190 20.92 -1.45 5.25
CA TYR A 190 20.10 -1.27 6.44
C TYR A 190 18.60 -1.32 6.14
N ILE A 191 18.20 -1.52 4.87
CA ILE A 191 16.78 -1.64 4.52
C ILE A 191 16.17 -2.80 5.28
N ASP A 192 15.07 -2.52 5.99
CA ASP A 192 14.33 -3.54 6.73
C ASP A 192 13.26 -4.16 5.83
N TYR A 193 13.70 -5.10 4.98
CA TYR A 193 12.80 -5.81 4.06
C TYR A 193 11.72 -6.60 4.79
N ASP A 194 12.02 -7.14 5.97
CA ASP A 194 11.05 -7.95 6.72
C ASP A 194 9.94 -7.06 7.29
N LEU A 195 10.29 -5.95 7.93
CA LEU A 195 9.31 -4.98 8.41
C LEU A 195 8.54 -4.33 7.24
N GLN A 196 9.23 -4.04 6.14
CA GLN A 196 8.60 -3.46 4.95
C GLN A 196 7.56 -4.42 4.34
N PHE A 197 7.89 -5.72 4.23
CA PHE A 197 6.97 -6.76 3.77
C PHE A 197 5.81 -6.95 4.73
N GLU A 198 6.07 -7.00 6.03
CA GLU A 198 5.05 -7.08 7.06
C GLU A 198 4.01 -5.96 6.90
N LYS A 199 4.46 -4.71 6.85
CA LYS A 199 3.58 -3.54 6.76
C LYS A 199 2.86 -3.39 5.42
N SER A 200 3.46 -3.83 4.32
CA SER A 200 2.92 -3.60 2.97
C SER A 200 2.09 -4.77 2.43
N PHE A 201 2.30 -5.96 2.95
CA PHE A 201 1.66 -7.19 2.46
C PHE A 201 0.98 -7.99 3.57
N VAL A 202 1.73 -8.40 4.63
CA VAL A 202 1.21 -9.34 5.63
C VAL A 202 0.08 -8.73 6.47
N GLU A 203 0.28 -7.53 7.04
CA GLU A 203 -0.77 -6.85 7.82
C GLU A 203 -2.06 -6.59 7.00
N PRO A 204 -1.98 -6.07 5.75
CA PRO A 204 -3.16 -5.94 4.90
C PRO A 204 -3.85 -7.27 4.58
N LEU A 205 -3.09 -8.35 4.32
CA LEU A 205 -3.65 -9.68 4.09
C LEU A 205 -4.33 -10.22 5.34
N LYS A 206 -3.66 -10.14 6.49
CA LYS A 206 -4.18 -10.57 7.78
C LYS A 206 -5.50 -9.86 8.11
N ALA A 207 -5.59 -8.56 7.88
CA ALA A 207 -6.83 -7.79 8.12
C ALA A 207 -8.04 -8.27 7.28
N ILE A 208 -7.80 -8.98 6.17
CA ILE A 208 -8.84 -9.64 5.37
C ILE A 208 -9.15 -11.02 5.94
N LEU A 209 -8.10 -11.80 6.31
CA LEU A 209 -8.26 -13.13 6.88
C LEU A 209 -8.98 -13.10 8.23
N ASP A 210 -8.70 -12.12 9.07
CA ASP A 210 -9.36 -11.94 10.39
C ASP A 210 -10.87 -11.58 10.27
N ALA A 211 -11.35 -11.29 9.06
CA ALA A 211 -12.76 -10.95 8.79
C ALA A 211 -13.57 -12.14 8.23
N ILE A 212 -12.96 -13.30 8.04
CA ILE A 212 -13.57 -14.55 7.57
C ILE A 212 -13.80 -15.50 8.73
#